data_83c6f309afd017b4a661da8bbea1ca9e
#
_entry.id   83c6f309afd017b4a661da8bbea1ca9e
#
_cell.length_a   1.000
_cell.length_b   1.000
_cell.length_c   1.000
_cell.angle_alpha   90.00
_cell.angle_beta   90.00
_cell.angle_gamma   90.00
#
_symmetry.space_group_name_H-M   'P 1'
#
loop_
_entity.id
_entity.type
_entity.pdbx_description
1 polymer ?
#
loop_
_entity_poly.entity_id
_entity_poly.type
_entity_poly.pdbx_seq_one_letter_code
_entity_poly.pdbx_strand_id
1 'polypeptide(L)'
;MGDEDLGYENSEFADFFGQQKSTLVAIRKIVEITNCSVVPVLNLFDSKSSKYITYIDKPLSDFPSDSITYDARLINSSFEKLINIEKTEYMWSLRFFQTRPKNADYPYKKLWYI
;
A
#
# COMPACT_ATOMS: atom_id res chain seq x y z
N MET A 1 -0.40 0.25 9.00
CA MET A 1 -0.87 1.09 7.90
C MET A 1 -1.22 0.22 6.70
N GLY A 2 -2.11 0.68 5.81
CA GLY A 2 -2.60 -0.16 4.69
C GLY A 2 -1.58 -0.43 3.58
N ASP A 3 -0.48 0.28 3.56
CA ASP A 3 0.63 0.14 2.61
C ASP A 3 1.72 -0.83 3.06
N GLU A 4 1.68 -1.31 4.30
CA GLU A 4 2.69 -2.24 4.83
C GLU A 4 2.44 -3.69 4.38
N ASP A 5 3.52 -4.47 4.32
CA ASP A 5 3.47 -5.92 4.18
C ASP A 5 3.35 -6.56 5.57
N LEU A 6 2.16 -7.03 5.90
CA LEU A 6 1.83 -7.64 7.19
C LEU A 6 1.68 -9.17 7.12
N GLY A 7 2.23 -9.80 6.09
CA GLY A 7 2.18 -11.25 5.92
C GLY A 7 1.01 -11.72 5.07
N TYR A 8 0.65 -12.99 5.21
CA TYR A 8 -0.41 -13.61 4.40
C TYR A 8 -1.82 -13.39 4.94
N GLU A 9 -1.94 -13.19 6.24
CA GLU A 9 -3.23 -13.14 6.91
C GLU A 9 -3.99 -11.86 6.55
N ASN A 10 -5.27 -11.99 6.20
CA ASN A 10 -6.12 -10.88 5.76
C ASN A 10 -5.53 -10.05 4.61
N SER A 11 -4.75 -10.69 3.76
CA SER A 11 -4.04 -10.07 2.66
C SER A 11 -4.33 -10.80 1.34
N GLU A 12 -4.18 -10.06 0.25
CA GLU A 12 -4.29 -10.55 -1.12
C GLU A 12 -3.11 -10.04 -1.92
N PHE A 13 -2.58 -10.87 -2.82
CA PHE A 13 -1.52 -10.42 -3.73
C PHE A 13 -2.09 -9.57 -4.85
N ALA A 14 -1.54 -8.38 -5.00
CA ALA A 14 -1.88 -7.46 -6.08
C ALA A 14 -0.66 -6.64 -6.49
N ASP A 15 -0.65 -6.15 -7.71
CA ASP A 15 0.46 -5.35 -8.21
C ASP A 15 0.63 -4.06 -7.42
N PHE A 16 1.89 -3.76 -7.11
CA PHE A 16 2.36 -2.50 -6.54
C PHE A 16 3.68 -2.14 -7.23
N PHE A 17 3.67 -1.11 -8.04
CA PHE A 17 4.79 -0.74 -8.92
C PHE A 17 5.32 -1.90 -9.78
N GLY A 18 4.40 -2.70 -10.34
CA GLY A 18 4.74 -3.82 -11.22
C GLY A 18 5.23 -5.09 -10.53
N GLN A 19 5.21 -5.13 -9.20
CA GLN A 19 5.56 -6.31 -8.39
C GLN A 19 4.35 -6.77 -7.56
N GLN A 20 4.17 -8.08 -7.46
CA GLN A 20 3.15 -8.64 -6.58
C GLN A 20 3.48 -8.35 -5.13
N LYS A 21 2.59 -7.64 -4.45
CA LYS A 21 2.69 -7.28 -3.04
C LYS A 21 1.56 -7.92 -2.25
N SER A 22 1.88 -8.44 -1.07
CA SER A 22 0.87 -8.83 -0.09
C SER A 22 0.16 -7.58 0.43
N THR A 23 -1.09 -7.40 0.01
CA THR A 23 -1.88 -6.20 0.27
C THR A 23 -2.94 -6.48 1.32
N LEU A 24 -2.94 -5.71 2.40
CA LEU A 24 -3.89 -5.85 3.48
C LEU A 24 -5.32 -5.50 3.01
N VAL A 25 -6.21 -6.48 3.05
CA VAL A 25 -7.61 -6.31 2.63
C VAL A 25 -8.60 -6.25 3.79
N ALA A 26 -8.11 -6.24 5.03
CA ALA A 26 -8.95 -6.08 6.22
C ALA A 26 -9.76 -4.75 6.19
N ILE A 27 -9.28 -3.76 5.46
CA ILE A 27 -9.98 -2.49 5.20
C ILE A 27 -11.37 -2.74 4.62
N ARG A 28 -11.52 -3.72 3.72
CA ARG A 28 -12.83 -4.11 3.17
C ARG A 28 -13.84 -4.44 4.27
N LYS A 29 -13.41 -5.28 5.21
CA LYS A 29 -14.25 -5.73 6.31
C LYS A 29 -14.68 -4.57 7.22
N ILE A 30 -13.79 -3.63 7.45
CA ILE A 30 -14.12 -2.40 8.20
C ILE A 30 -15.20 -1.61 7.48
N VAL A 31 -15.06 -1.39 6.17
CA VAL A 31 -16.04 -0.66 5.37
C VAL A 31 -17.40 -1.39 5.33
N GLU A 32 -17.39 -2.72 5.17
CA GLU A 32 -18.60 -3.53 5.17
C GLU A 32 -19.38 -3.42 6.48
N ILE A 33 -18.69 -3.35 7.62
CA ILE A 33 -19.31 -3.27 8.95
C ILE A 33 -19.76 -1.83 9.27
N THR A 34 -18.96 -0.84 8.92
CA THR A 34 -19.14 0.55 9.38
C THR A 34 -19.74 1.47 8.33
N ASN A 35 -19.77 1.06 7.08
CA ASN A 35 -20.14 1.88 5.92
C ASN A 35 -19.34 3.20 5.83
N CYS A 36 -18.09 3.19 6.29
CA CYS A 36 -17.21 4.34 6.20
C CYS A 36 -16.58 4.51 4.81
N SER A 37 -16.08 5.69 4.52
CA SER A 37 -15.28 5.96 3.33
C SER A 37 -13.80 5.75 3.60
N VAL A 38 -13.07 5.26 2.59
CA VAL A 38 -11.61 5.12 2.64
C VAL A 38 -10.98 6.25 1.87
N VAL A 39 -10.16 7.04 2.54
CA VAL A 39 -9.50 8.21 1.96
C VAL A 39 -7.99 8.02 2.01
N PRO A 40 -7.31 7.95 0.85
CA PRO A 40 -5.85 7.89 0.81
C PRO A 40 -5.23 9.22 1.26
N VAL A 41 -4.23 9.12 2.13
CA VAL A 41 -3.52 10.28 2.70
C VAL A 41 -2.02 10.05 2.66
N LEU A 42 -1.26 11.05 2.30
CA LEU A 42 0.19 11.02 2.29
C LEU A 42 0.75 12.27 2.98
N ASN A 43 1.67 12.08 3.92
CA ASN A 43 2.47 13.16 4.50
C ASN A 43 3.87 13.15 3.91
N LEU A 44 4.30 14.29 3.43
CA LEU A 44 5.66 14.50 2.91
C LEU A 44 6.34 15.64 3.64
N PHE A 45 7.66 15.54 3.81
CA PHE A 45 8.48 16.66 4.22
C PHE A 45 8.99 17.40 2.97
N ASP A 46 8.64 18.66 2.84
CA ASP A 46 9.17 19.52 1.80
C ASP A 46 10.42 20.26 2.32
N SER A 47 11.58 19.83 1.84
CA SER A 47 12.86 20.42 2.25
C SER A 47 13.04 21.87 1.82
N LYS A 48 12.36 22.32 0.76
CA LYS A 48 12.44 23.69 0.27
C LYS A 48 11.76 24.67 1.21
N SER A 49 10.58 24.31 1.71
CA SER A 49 9.81 25.12 2.66
C SER A 49 10.06 24.76 4.12
N SER A 50 10.78 23.65 4.40
CA SER A 50 10.99 23.08 5.73
C SER A 50 9.68 22.78 6.47
N LYS A 51 8.67 22.31 5.72
CA LYS A 51 7.32 22.03 6.24
C LYS A 51 6.87 20.63 5.84
N TYR A 52 5.96 20.09 6.62
CA TYR A 52 5.21 18.90 6.22
C TYR A 52 4.00 19.32 5.37
N ILE A 53 3.80 18.60 4.28
CA ILE A 53 2.64 18.77 3.40
C ILE A 53 1.82 17.49 3.47
N THR A 54 0.53 17.63 3.75
CA THR A 54 -0.41 16.51 3.74
C THR A 54 -1.25 16.55 2.46
N TYR A 55 -1.16 15.49 1.67
CA TYR A 55 -2.01 15.28 0.51
C TYR A 55 -3.16 14.38 0.91
N ILE A 56 -4.37 14.83 0.67
CA ILE A 56 -5.60 14.07 0.90
C ILE A 56 -6.26 13.86 -0.45
N ASP A 57 -6.35 12.61 -0.88
CA ASP A 57 -6.98 12.27 -2.16
C ASP A 57 -8.50 12.09 -1.97
N LYS A 58 -9.19 11.86 -3.07
CA LYS A 58 -10.63 11.56 -3.04
C LYS A 58 -10.88 10.20 -2.38
N PRO A 59 -12.03 10.02 -1.73
CA PRO A 59 -12.44 8.71 -1.26
C PRO A 59 -12.43 7.67 -2.40
N LEU A 60 -12.07 6.43 -2.06
CA LEU A 60 -12.15 5.32 -3.01
C LEU A 60 -13.61 5.15 -3.47
N SER A 61 -13.84 5.12 -4.79
CA SER A 61 -15.16 4.87 -5.37
C SER A 61 -15.38 3.37 -5.55
N ASP A 62 -16.65 2.95 -5.43
CA ASP A 62 -17.05 1.54 -5.65
C ASP A 62 -16.23 0.53 -4.83
N PHE A 63 -15.89 0.94 -3.61
CA PHE A 63 -15.14 0.14 -2.66
C PHE A 63 -15.98 -0.14 -1.41
N PRO A 64 -16.09 -1.41 -0.95
CA PRO A 64 -15.53 -2.60 -1.55
C PRO A 64 -16.34 -3.08 -2.77
N SER A 65 -15.66 -3.69 -3.73
CA SER A 65 -16.28 -4.38 -4.87
C SER A 65 -16.55 -5.86 -4.56
N ASP A 66 -17.08 -6.60 -5.53
CA ASP A 66 -17.27 -8.05 -5.40
C ASP A 66 -15.95 -8.85 -5.53
N SER A 67 -14.87 -8.19 -5.98
CA SER A 67 -13.56 -8.82 -6.18
C SER A 67 -12.53 -8.35 -5.18
N ILE A 68 -12.03 -9.26 -4.34
CA ILE A 68 -10.95 -8.99 -3.38
C ILE A 68 -9.67 -8.56 -4.10
N THR A 69 -9.33 -9.24 -5.19
CA THR A 69 -8.13 -8.92 -5.99
C THR A 69 -8.22 -7.53 -6.60
N TYR A 70 -9.38 -7.17 -7.13
CA TYR A 70 -9.62 -5.82 -7.66
C TYR A 70 -9.45 -4.76 -6.56
N ASP A 71 -10.02 -4.99 -5.39
CA ASP A 71 -9.93 -4.06 -4.27
C ASP A 71 -8.50 -3.91 -3.76
N ALA A 72 -7.74 -5.00 -3.69
CA ALA A 72 -6.32 -4.96 -3.33
C ALA A 72 -5.53 -4.13 -4.34
N ARG A 73 -5.78 -4.31 -5.65
CA ARG A 73 -5.15 -3.50 -6.70
C ARG A 73 -5.57 -2.02 -6.62
N LEU A 74 -6.82 -1.75 -6.30
CA LEU A 74 -7.32 -0.39 -6.11
C LEU A 74 -6.61 0.32 -4.95
N ILE A 75 -6.44 -0.36 -3.83
CA ILE A 75 -5.69 0.16 -2.67
C ILE A 75 -4.25 0.48 -3.09
N ASN A 76 -3.55 -0.46 -3.74
CA ASN A 76 -2.18 -0.27 -4.19
C ASN A 76 -2.06 0.88 -5.20
N SER A 77 -2.96 0.99 -6.16
CA SER A 77 -2.94 2.07 -7.14
C SER A 77 -3.19 3.44 -6.52
N SER A 78 -4.00 3.52 -5.49
CA SER A 78 -4.20 4.76 -4.74
C SER A 78 -2.92 5.23 -4.03
N PHE A 79 -2.16 4.30 -3.45
CA PHE A 79 -0.85 4.61 -2.87
C PHE A 79 0.19 4.95 -3.93
N GLU A 80 0.25 4.21 -5.05
CA GLU A 80 1.14 4.54 -6.18
C GLU A 80 0.94 5.98 -6.67
N LYS A 81 -0.30 6.40 -6.81
CA LYS A 81 -0.65 7.75 -7.23
C LYS A 81 -0.10 8.81 -6.27
N LEU A 82 -0.26 8.62 -4.98
CA LEU A 82 0.26 9.54 -3.95
C LEU A 82 1.79 9.51 -3.89
N ILE A 83 2.40 8.33 -3.89
CA ILE A 83 3.86 8.17 -3.83
C ILE A 83 4.53 8.81 -5.04
N ASN A 84 3.91 8.76 -6.23
CA ASN A 84 4.42 9.39 -7.44
C ASN A 84 4.50 10.93 -7.36
N ILE A 85 3.88 11.58 -6.39
CA ILE A 85 4.01 13.01 -6.15
C ILE A 85 5.46 13.35 -5.76
N GLU A 86 6.07 12.56 -4.85
CA GLU A 86 7.47 12.70 -4.45
C GLU A 86 8.03 11.33 -4.03
N LYS A 87 8.56 10.59 -4.98
CA LYS A 87 9.03 9.21 -4.80
C LYS A 87 10.19 9.08 -3.82
N THR A 88 11.04 10.10 -3.70
CA THR A 88 12.24 10.06 -2.86
C THR A 88 11.92 10.17 -1.37
N GLU A 89 10.78 10.74 -1.02
CA GLU A 89 10.34 10.91 0.37
C GLU A 89 9.60 9.69 0.92
N TYR A 90 9.29 8.69 0.08
CA TYR A 90 8.64 7.48 0.54
C TYR A 90 9.62 6.54 1.24
N MET A 91 9.17 5.86 2.27
CA MET A 91 10.01 5.02 3.12
C MET A 91 10.34 3.67 2.46
N TRP A 92 11.13 3.69 1.39
CA TRP A 92 11.56 2.50 0.64
C TRP A 92 12.44 1.54 1.44
N SER A 93 12.93 1.95 2.60
CA SER A 93 13.67 1.10 3.53
C SER A 93 12.80 0.00 4.17
N LEU A 94 11.50 0.16 4.19
CA LEU A 94 10.58 -0.90 4.58
C LEU A 94 10.50 -1.99 3.52
N ARG A 95 10.37 -3.23 3.96
CA ARG A 95 10.36 -4.39 3.06
C ARG A 95 8.94 -4.69 2.57
N PHE A 96 8.44 -3.89 1.63
CA PHE A 96 7.07 -3.98 1.11
C PHE A 96 6.77 -5.26 0.33
N PHE A 97 7.79 -5.99 -0.09
CA PHE A 97 7.69 -7.23 -0.85
C PHE A 97 8.28 -8.44 -0.09
N GLN A 98 8.24 -8.42 1.22
CA GLN A 98 8.79 -9.50 2.05
C GLN A 98 7.97 -10.78 1.94
N THR A 99 6.65 -10.66 1.94
CA THR A 99 5.73 -11.77 1.73
C THR A 99 5.55 -12.01 0.25
N ARG A 100 5.90 -13.22 -0.22
CA ARG A 100 5.94 -13.54 -1.64
C ARG A 100 4.86 -14.54 -2.03
N PRO A 101 4.31 -14.44 -3.27
CA PRO A 101 3.52 -15.51 -3.85
C PRO A 101 4.32 -16.81 -3.91
N LYS A 102 3.62 -17.95 -3.95
CA LYS A 102 4.26 -19.25 -4.10
C LYS A 102 5.17 -19.27 -5.35
N ASN A 103 6.40 -19.73 -5.17
CA ASN A 103 7.44 -19.80 -6.21
C ASN A 103 7.94 -18.44 -6.75
N ALA A 104 7.67 -17.34 -6.09
CA ALA A 104 8.25 -16.05 -6.46
C ALA A 104 9.57 -15.80 -5.74
N ASP A 105 10.50 -15.14 -6.44
CA ASP A 105 11.80 -14.79 -5.89
C ASP A 105 11.68 -13.78 -4.75
N TYR A 106 12.63 -13.90 -3.79
CA TYR A 106 12.74 -12.93 -2.69
C TYR A 106 13.60 -11.74 -3.15
N PRO A 107 13.04 -10.52 -3.21
CA PRO A 107 13.70 -9.40 -3.86
C PRO A 107 14.80 -8.74 -3.04
N TYR A 108 14.87 -9.03 -1.74
CA TYR A 108 15.85 -8.40 -0.86
C TYR A 108 17.07 -9.28 -0.64
N LYS A 109 18.25 -8.65 -0.56
CA LYS A 109 19.49 -9.38 -0.24
C LYS A 109 19.43 -9.93 1.19
N LYS A 110 19.82 -11.19 1.35
CA LYS A 110 20.07 -11.75 2.68
C LYS A 110 21.37 -11.16 3.21
N LEU A 111 21.29 -10.47 4.34
CA LEU A 111 22.47 -9.98 5.04
C LEU A 111 22.89 -11.05 6.04
N TRP A 112 23.99 -11.74 5.73
CA TRP A 112 24.47 -12.89 6.50
C TRP A 112 25.10 -12.53 7.84
N TYR A 113 25.41 -11.27 8.06
CA TYR A 113 26.17 -10.77 9.24
C TYR A 113 25.35 -9.85 10.15
N ILE A 114 24.07 -9.92 10.05
CA ILE A 114 23.16 -9.18 10.92
C ILE A 114 22.41 -10.17 11.80
#